data_97d18143b03dea845a24fea0412e1d81
#
_entry.id   97d18143b03dea845a24fea0412e1d81
#
_cell.length_a   1.000
_cell.length_b   1.000
_cell.length_c   1.000
_cell.angle_alpha   90.00
_cell.angle_beta   90.00
_cell.angle_gamma   90.00
#
_symmetry.space_group_name_H-M   'P 1'
#
loop_
_entity.id
_entity.type
_entity.pdbx_description
1 polymer ?
#
loop_
_entity_poly.entity_id
_entity_poly.type
_entity_poly.pdbx_seq_one_letter_code
_entity_poly.pdbx_strand_id
1 'polypeptide(L)'
;MDIRILLVLELGTFIRGLETTATYDPKTREFILNTPTLTATKWWPGGLAKTATHAAVMAQLWTQNKCYGPHLFILQVRSLEDHTPLPGITLGDIGDKFGYNSIDNGSMQLNNVRIPRDQMLMRHSKVTLDGTYIPPKNPRLAYGAMTLYRCQILIICSGYLARASTIAVRYSAIRRQTETKPGCRTYFHTLL
;
A
#
# COMPACT_ATOMS: atom_id res chain seq x y z
N MET A 1 -18.27 -1.07 13.93
CA MET A 1 -16.81 -1.33 13.81
C MET A 1 -16.39 -0.96 12.40
N ASP A 2 -15.49 0.01 12.24
CA ASP A 2 -15.12 0.51 10.90
C ASP A 2 -14.19 -0.48 10.21
N ILE A 3 -14.61 -0.99 9.05
CA ILE A 3 -13.77 -1.83 8.21
C ILE A 3 -12.76 -0.92 7.50
N ARG A 4 -11.49 -1.04 7.83
CA ARG A 4 -10.40 -0.31 7.16
C ARG A 4 -9.68 -1.22 6.19
N ILE A 5 -9.84 -0.93 4.90
CA ILE A 5 -9.20 -1.66 3.80
C ILE A 5 -7.95 -0.91 3.36
N LEU A 6 -6.87 -1.63 3.25
CA LEU A 6 -5.55 -1.11 2.89
C LEU A 6 -5.02 -1.78 1.62
N LEU A 7 -4.45 -0.99 0.70
CA LEU A 7 -3.74 -1.55 -0.46
C LEU A 7 -2.32 -1.93 -0.03
N VAL A 8 -1.98 -3.22 -0.15
CA VAL A 8 -0.72 -3.78 0.31
C VAL A 8 0.09 -4.31 -0.89
N LEU A 9 1.21 -3.64 -1.16
CA LEU A 9 2.20 -4.03 -2.16
C LEU A 9 3.47 -4.54 -1.46
N GLU A 10 4.29 -5.31 -2.18
CA GLU A 10 5.61 -5.74 -1.69
C GLU A 10 6.61 -4.59 -1.67
N LEU A 11 7.76 -4.85 -1.07
CA LEU A 11 8.90 -3.95 -1.03
C LEU A 11 9.42 -3.73 -2.46
N GLY A 12 9.17 -2.52 -3.00
CA GLY A 12 9.62 -2.13 -4.34
C GLY A 12 8.51 -1.88 -5.35
N THR A 13 8.89 -1.27 -6.47
CA THR A 13 7.98 -0.82 -7.53
C THR A 13 7.86 -1.81 -8.70
N PHE A 14 8.60 -2.91 -8.67
CA PHE A 14 8.60 -3.92 -9.72
C PHE A 14 7.46 -4.94 -9.54
N ILE A 15 6.23 -4.52 -9.80
CA ILE A 15 5.01 -5.32 -9.60
C ILE A 15 5.00 -6.64 -10.38
N ARG A 16 5.66 -6.69 -11.54
CA ARG A 16 5.76 -7.94 -12.32
C ARG A 16 6.60 -9.00 -11.64
N GLY A 17 7.53 -8.60 -10.79
CA GLY A 17 8.39 -9.47 -9.99
C GLY A 17 7.85 -9.78 -8.59
N LEU A 18 6.56 -9.53 -8.33
CA LEU A 18 5.93 -9.93 -7.07
C LEU A 18 6.13 -11.42 -6.82
N GLU A 19 6.61 -11.78 -5.63
CA GLU A 19 6.85 -13.16 -5.22
C GLU A 19 5.64 -13.76 -4.47
N THR A 20 4.80 -12.93 -3.84
CA THR A 20 3.57 -13.38 -3.18
C THR A 20 2.66 -14.05 -4.19
N THR A 21 2.19 -15.24 -3.87
CA THR A 21 1.32 -16.04 -4.74
C THR A 21 -0.10 -16.13 -4.19
N ALA A 22 -1.06 -16.31 -5.09
CA ALA A 22 -2.44 -16.65 -4.81
C ALA A 22 -2.82 -17.83 -5.73
N THR A 23 -2.81 -19.04 -5.18
CA THR A 23 -3.09 -20.26 -5.93
C THR A 23 -4.53 -20.70 -5.72
N TYR A 24 -5.27 -20.87 -6.80
CA TYR A 24 -6.65 -21.33 -6.75
C TYR A 24 -6.75 -22.85 -6.53
N ASP A 25 -7.55 -23.23 -5.54
CA ASP A 25 -7.90 -24.62 -5.27
C ASP A 25 -9.36 -24.88 -5.71
N PRO A 26 -9.59 -25.58 -6.83
CA PRO A 26 -10.95 -25.83 -7.33
C PRO A 26 -11.76 -26.78 -6.42
N LYS A 27 -11.11 -27.59 -5.58
CA LYS A 27 -11.80 -28.53 -4.68
C LYS A 27 -12.49 -27.78 -3.55
N THR A 28 -11.80 -26.82 -2.94
CA THR A 28 -12.36 -26.01 -1.84
C THR A 28 -12.97 -24.70 -2.33
N ARG A 29 -12.72 -24.32 -3.60
CA ARG A 29 -13.13 -23.03 -4.20
C ARG A 29 -12.55 -21.83 -3.49
N GLU A 30 -11.29 -21.95 -3.07
CA GLU A 30 -10.54 -20.94 -2.32
C GLU A 30 -9.26 -20.53 -3.04
N PHE A 31 -8.75 -19.38 -2.70
CA PHE A 31 -7.37 -19.00 -3.00
C PHE A 31 -6.49 -19.24 -1.79
N ILE A 32 -5.29 -19.74 -2.02
CA ILE A 32 -4.24 -19.90 -1.02
C ILE A 32 -3.22 -18.82 -1.25
N LEU A 33 -3.16 -17.84 -0.34
CA LEU A 33 -2.19 -16.75 -0.38
C LEU A 33 -0.95 -17.13 0.41
N ASN A 34 0.22 -16.96 -0.20
CA ASN A 34 1.48 -17.30 0.42
C ASN A 34 2.59 -16.28 0.12
N THR A 35 3.38 -15.96 1.13
CA THR A 35 4.60 -15.16 1.06
C THR A 35 5.79 -16.11 1.17
N PRO A 36 6.36 -16.58 0.02
CA PRO A 36 7.28 -17.72 0.03
C PRO A 36 8.67 -17.37 0.58
N THR A 37 9.06 -16.09 0.56
CA THR A 37 10.39 -15.60 0.92
C THR A 37 10.32 -14.39 1.84
N LEU A 38 11.42 -14.05 2.47
CA LEU A 38 11.52 -12.81 3.27
C LEU A 38 11.34 -11.57 2.37
N THR A 39 11.84 -11.61 1.13
CA THR A 39 11.73 -10.53 0.14
C THR A 39 10.31 -10.28 -0.33
N ALA A 40 9.43 -11.29 -0.23
CA ALA A 40 7.99 -11.18 -0.51
C ALA A 40 7.19 -10.50 0.63
N THR A 41 7.83 -10.15 1.75
CA THR A 41 7.18 -9.47 2.88
C THR A 41 6.55 -8.17 2.42
N LYS A 42 5.28 -7.96 2.74
CA LYS A 42 4.59 -6.68 2.53
C LYS A 42 5.15 -5.68 3.54
N TRP A 43 5.64 -4.56 3.07
CA TRP A 43 6.34 -3.59 3.90
C TRP A 43 5.81 -2.17 3.69
N TRP A 44 5.72 -1.40 4.76
CA TRP A 44 5.36 0.02 4.79
C TRP A 44 3.87 0.39 4.81
N PRO A 45 2.84 -0.42 4.43
CA PRO A 45 1.46 0.07 4.40
C PRO A 45 1.05 0.73 5.73
N GLY A 46 0.49 1.95 5.65
CA GLY A 46 0.02 2.68 6.82
C GLY A 46 -1.24 2.04 7.41
N GLY A 47 -1.34 1.93 8.72
CA GLY A 47 -2.45 1.27 9.41
C GLY A 47 -2.33 -0.26 9.51
N LEU A 48 -1.34 -0.88 8.85
CA LEU A 48 -1.21 -2.34 8.83
C LEU A 48 -0.75 -2.90 10.17
N ALA A 49 0.11 -2.16 10.89
CA ALA A 49 0.69 -2.65 12.13
C ALA A 49 -0.37 -2.90 13.22
N LYS A 50 -1.38 -2.02 13.33
CA LYS A 50 -2.35 -2.07 14.47
C LYS A 50 -3.80 -1.90 14.05
N THR A 51 -4.14 -0.99 13.12
CA THR A 51 -5.52 -0.52 12.94
C THR A 51 -6.30 -1.21 11.82
N ALA A 52 -5.65 -1.74 10.77
CA ALA A 52 -6.34 -2.37 9.65
C ALA A 52 -6.97 -3.70 10.03
N THR A 53 -8.22 -3.91 9.66
CA THR A 53 -8.93 -5.19 9.78
C THR A 53 -8.90 -5.98 8.49
N HIS A 54 -8.82 -5.29 7.34
CA HIS A 54 -8.75 -5.88 6.01
C HIS A 54 -7.63 -5.25 5.19
N ALA A 55 -7.12 -6.01 4.22
CA ALA A 55 -6.11 -5.55 3.28
C ALA A 55 -6.48 -5.95 1.85
N ALA A 56 -6.26 -5.05 0.89
CA ALA A 56 -6.27 -5.38 -0.53
C ALA A 56 -4.85 -5.79 -0.94
N VAL A 57 -4.63 -7.08 -1.12
CA VAL A 57 -3.31 -7.68 -1.34
C VAL A 57 -3.10 -7.95 -2.83
N MET A 58 -1.99 -7.45 -3.37
CA MET A 58 -1.53 -7.82 -4.70
C MET A 58 -0.74 -9.13 -4.61
N ALA A 59 -1.10 -10.11 -5.44
CA ALA A 59 -0.40 -11.40 -5.52
C ALA A 59 -0.43 -11.96 -6.95
N GLN A 60 0.56 -12.80 -7.29
CA GLN A 60 0.59 -13.54 -8.55
C GLN A 60 -0.50 -14.60 -8.55
N LEU A 61 -1.44 -14.48 -9.47
CA LEU A 61 -2.52 -15.45 -9.62
C LEU A 61 -2.03 -16.72 -10.31
N TRP A 62 -2.19 -17.84 -9.64
CA TRP A 62 -1.95 -19.18 -10.16
C TRP A 62 -3.25 -19.98 -10.20
N THR A 63 -3.58 -20.53 -11.35
CA THR A 63 -4.66 -21.51 -11.52
C THR A 63 -4.32 -22.47 -12.64
N GLN A 64 -4.72 -23.75 -12.52
CA GLN A 64 -4.41 -24.79 -13.50
C GLN A 64 -2.91 -24.85 -13.86
N ASN A 65 -2.03 -24.73 -12.84
CA ASN A 65 -0.56 -24.70 -12.98
C ASN A 65 0.01 -23.59 -13.88
N LYS A 66 -0.76 -22.52 -14.13
CA LYS A 66 -0.34 -21.38 -14.94
C LYS A 66 -0.43 -20.08 -14.15
N CYS A 67 0.61 -19.23 -14.26
CA CYS A 67 0.63 -17.90 -13.71
C CYS A 67 -0.04 -16.91 -14.69
N TYR A 68 -0.97 -16.12 -14.18
CA TYR A 68 -1.71 -15.09 -14.92
C TYR A 68 -1.33 -13.66 -14.52
N GLY A 69 -0.26 -13.52 -13.72
CA GLY A 69 0.26 -12.22 -13.32
C GLY A 69 -0.44 -11.65 -12.07
N PRO A 70 -0.13 -10.38 -11.72
CA PRO A 70 -0.62 -9.77 -10.49
C PRO A 70 -2.11 -9.47 -10.53
N HIS A 71 -2.81 -9.88 -9.47
CA HIS A 71 -4.23 -9.63 -9.23
C HIS A 71 -4.45 -9.17 -7.79
N LEU A 72 -5.57 -8.50 -7.55
CA LEU A 72 -5.95 -7.98 -6.23
C LEU A 72 -6.93 -8.92 -5.52
N PHE A 73 -6.66 -9.14 -4.24
CA PHE A 73 -7.45 -9.96 -3.34
C PHE A 73 -7.79 -9.17 -2.08
N ILE A 74 -8.99 -9.31 -1.57
CA ILE A 74 -9.39 -8.77 -0.27
C ILE A 74 -9.10 -9.83 0.78
N LEU A 75 -8.33 -9.46 1.79
CA LEU A 75 -7.93 -10.33 2.88
C LEU A 75 -8.36 -9.70 4.21
N GLN A 76 -9.12 -10.42 5.01
CA GLN A 76 -9.28 -10.08 6.40
C GLN A 76 -7.99 -10.44 7.14
N VAL A 77 -7.36 -9.45 7.80
CA VAL A 77 -6.07 -9.63 8.47
C VAL A 77 -6.21 -9.77 9.97
N ARG A 78 -7.30 -9.26 10.54
CA ARG A 78 -7.61 -9.35 11.99
C ARG A 78 -9.05 -9.76 12.23
N SER A 79 -9.25 -10.43 13.34
CA SER A 79 -10.59 -10.69 13.90
C SER A 79 -11.35 -9.39 14.15
N LEU A 80 -12.64 -9.39 13.85
CA LEU A 80 -13.52 -8.25 14.13
C LEU A 80 -14.00 -8.20 15.57
N GLU A 81 -13.81 -9.28 16.34
CA GLU A 81 -14.23 -9.40 17.73
C GLU A 81 -13.16 -8.87 18.68
N ASP A 82 -11.95 -9.43 18.60
CA ASP A 82 -10.85 -9.17 19.52
C ASP A 82 -9.65 -8.47 18.89
N HIS A 83 -9.72 -8.19 17.59
CA HIS A 83 -8.69 -7.50 16.81
C HIS A 83 -7.34 -8.24 16.72
N THR A 84 -7.28 -9.51 17.08
CA THR A 84 -6.08 -10.34 16.93
C THR A 84 -5.82 -10.69 15.46
N PRO A 85 -4.56 -10.86 15.03
CA PRO A 85 -4.25 -11.36 13.69
C PRO A 85 -4.86 -12.74 13.45
N LEU A 86 -5.40 -12.95 12.24
CA LEU A 86 -5.97 -14.24 11.88
C LEU A 86 -4.87 -15.30 11.65
N PRO A 87 -5.19 -16.60 11.79
CA PRO A 87 -4.23 -17.68 11.61
C PRO A 87 -3.51 -17.62 10.25
N GLY A 88 -2.20 -17.88 10.27
CA GLY A 88 -1.35 -17.81 9.08
C GLY A 88 -0.92 -16.38 8.67
N ILE A 89 -1.33 -15.35 9.39
CA ILE A 89 -0.96 -13.96 9.13
C ILE A 89 -0.03 -13.47 10.23
N THR A 90 1.18 -13.09 9.85
CA THR A 90 2.14 -12.42 10.74
C THR A 90 2.17 -10.95 10.43
N LEU A 91 1.89 -10.11 11.41
CA LEU A 91 1.92 -8.65 11.32
C LEU A 91 3.00 -8.10 12.23
N GLY A 92 3.69 -7.06 11.77
CA GLY A 92 4.71 -6.35 12.53
C GLY A 92 4.59 -4.84 12.38
N ASP A 93 5.01 -4.10 13.41
CA ASP A 93 5.22 -2.66 13.35
C ASP A 93 6.64 -2.40 12.83
N ILE A 94 6.81 -1.47 11.88
CA ILE A 94 8.14 -1.15 11.34
C ILE A 94 8.94 -0.21 12.25
N GLY A 95 8.33 0.28 13.34
CA GLY A 95 8.98 1.15 14.32
C GLY A 95 9.09 2.60 13.88
N ASP A 96 10.02 3.33 14.50
CA ASP A 96 10.24 4.75 14.26
C ASP A 96 10.73 5.03 12.84
N LYS A 97 10.21 6.13 12.26
CA LYS A 97 10.49 6.58 10.90
C LYS A 97 11.04 8.01 10.92
N PHE A 98 11.70 8.42 9.85
CA PHE A 98 12.13 9.81 9.68
C PHE A 98 10.94 10.81 9.68
N GLY A 99 9.76 10.35 9.30
CA GLY A 99 8.49 11.09 9.36
C GLY A 99 7.30 10.14 9.45
N TYR A 100 6.09 10.66 9.57
CA TYR A 100 4.85 9.89 9.68
C TYR A 100 4.78 8.97 10.93
N ASN A 101 5.40 9.33 12.04
CA ASN A 101 5.42 8.51 13.26
C ASN A 101 4.04 8.35 13.93
N SER A 102 3.07 9.23 13.57
CA SER A 102 1.67 9.08 13.99
C SER A 102 0.87 8.02 13.21
N ILE A 103 1.46 7.44 12.15
CA ILE A 103 0.83 6.38 11.36
C ILE A 103 1.51 5.06 11.70
N ASP A 104 0.71 4.03 12.00
CA ASP A 104 1.15 2.68 12.32
C ASP A 104 1.47 1.90 11.03
N ASN A 105 2.59 2.23 10.41
CA ASN A 105 3.07 1.48 9.26
C ASN A 105 3.52 0.09 9.69
N GLY A 106 3.14 -0.92 8.92
CA GLY A 106 3.39 -2.31 9.28
C GLY A 106 4.07 -3.14 8.20
N SER A 107 4.39 -4.35 8.59
CA SER A 107 4.82 -5.45 7.72
C SER A 107 3.83 -6.60 7.81
N MET A 108 3.76 -7.43 6.76
CA MET A 108 2.89 -8.60 6.72
C MET A 108 3.53 -9.75 5.95
N GLN A 109 3.43 -10.93 6.54
CA GLN A 109 3.73 -12.21 5.88
C GLN A 109 2.51 -13.12 5.94
N LEU A 110 2.32 -13.89 4.88
CA LEU A 110 1.20 -14.82 4.70
C LEU A 110 1.75 -16.25 4.59
N ASN A 111 1.27 -17.14 5.43
CA ASN A 111 1.63 -18.55 5.41
C ASN A 111 0.39 -19.38 5.02
N ASN A 112 0.25 -19.64 3.72
CA ASN A 112 -0.82 -20.45 3.15
C ASN A 112 -2.24 -20.07 3.63
N VAL A 113 -2.50 -18.75 3.66
CA VAL A 113 -3.79 -18.22 4.12
C VAL A 113 -4.86 -18.49 3.08
N ARG A 114 -5.94 -19.15 3.47
CA ARG A 114 -7.07 -19.49 2.61
C ARG A 114 -8.12 -18.39 2.66
N ILE A 115 -8.57 -17.98 1.48
CA ILE A 115 -9.66 -17.01 1.32
C ILE A 115 -10.69 -17.53 0.30
N PRO A 116 -11.98 -17.23 0.47
CA PRO A 116 -13.02 -17.57 -0.49
C PRO A 116 -12.73 -16.98 -1.89
N ARG A 117 -13.18 -17.67 -2.94
CA ARG A 117 -12.96 -17.25 -4.33
C ARG A 117 -13.46 -15.83 -4.62
N ASP A 118 -14.56 -15.41 -4.04
CA ASP A 118 -15.20 -14.10 -4.23
C ASP A 118 -14.39 -12.94 -3.61
N GLN A 119 -13.38 -13.24 -2.81
CA GLN A 119 -12.43 -12.24 -2.29
C GLN A 119 -11.40 -11.78 -3.35
N MET A 120 -11.32 -12.42 -4.52
CA MET A 120 -10.62 -11.85 -5.66
C MET A 120 -11.44 -10.71 -6.27
N LEU A 121 -10.81 -9.59 -6.60
CA LEU A 121 -11.48 -8.49 -7.31
C LEU A 121 -11.73 -8.87 -8.77
N MET A 122 -12.94 -9.38 -9.06
CA MET A 122 -13.28 -10.03 -10.33
C MET A 122 -14.08 -9.17 -11.32
N ARG A 123 -14.03 -7.84 -11.21
CA ARG A 123 -14.77 -6.96 -12.14
C ARG A 123 -14.31 -7.07 -13.60
N HIS A 124 -13.01 -7.19 -13.81
CA HIS A 124 -12.42 -7.16 -15.15
C HIS A 124 -11.83 -8.50 -15.59
N SER A 125 -11.30 -9.28 -14.67
CA SER A 125 -10.82 -10.63 -14.85
C SER A 125 -11.42 -11.53 -13.78
N LYS A 126 -11.60 -12.80 -14.05
CA LYS A 126 -12.19 -13.73 -13.07
C LYS A 126 -11.67 -15.14 -13.22
N VAL A 127 -11.73 -15.89 -12.13
CA VAL A 127 -11.53 -17.33 -12.10
C VAL A 127 -12.88 -17.99 -11.88
N THR A 128 -13.25 -18.92 -12.74
CA THR A 128 -14.51 -19.69 -12.63
C THR A 128 -14.41 -20.73 -11.51
N LEU A 129 -15.51 -21.41 -11.18
CA LEU A 129 -15.54 -22.41 -10.11
C LEU A 129 -14.64 -23.62 -10.40
N ASP A 130 -14.45 -23.95 -11.68
CA ASP A 130 -13.57 -25.02 -12.16
C ASP A 130 -12.10 -24.60 -12.28
N GLY A 131 -11.79 -23.33 -11.97
CA GLY A 131 -10.43 -22.78 -12.03
C GLY A 131 -10.05 -22.20 -13.39
N THR A 132 -10.95 -22.11 -14.36
CA THR A 132 -10.65 -21.48 -15.65
C THR A 132 -10.52 -19.97 -15.48
N TYR A 133 -9.41 -19.39 -15.99
CA TYR A 133 -9.19 -17.95 -15.95
C TYR A 133 -9.81 -17.26 -17.16
N ILE A 134 -10.58 -16.22 -16.91
CA ILE A 134 -11.16 -15.33 -17.93
C ILE A 134 -10.42 -14.00 -17.88
N PRO A 135 -9.67 -13.64 -18.95
CA PRO A 135 -8.85 -12.42 -18.97
C PRO A 135 -9.72 -11.17 -19.09
N PRO A 136 -9.19 -10.00 -18.72
CA PRO A 136 -9.86 -8.73 -18.91
C PRO A 136 -9.92 -8.38 -20.41
N LYS A 137 -10.96 -7.64 -20.82
CA LYS A 137 -11.09 -7.13 -22.22
C LYS A 137 -9.88 -6.27 -22.62
N ASN A 138 -9.29 -5.55 -21.67
CA ASN A 138 -8.08 -4.77 -21.87
C ASN A 138 -7.08 -5.06 -20.74
N PRO A 139 -5.90 -5.62 -21.03
CA PRO A 139 -4.88 -5.94 -20.02
C PRO A 139 -4.40 -4.72 -19.20
N ARG A 140 -4.51 -3.50 -19.75
CA ARG A 140 -4.11 -2.27 -19.07
C ARG A 140 -5.01 -1.91 -17.90
N LEU A 141 -6.22 -2.47 -17.81
CA LEU A 141 -7.17 -2.21 -16.70
C LEU A 141 -6.63 -2.66 -15.35
N ALA A 142 -5.78 -3.68 -15.31
CA ALA A 142 -5.13 -4.13 -14.08
C ALA A 142 -4.24 -3.04 -13.44
N TYR A 143 -3.73 -2.11 -14.23
CA TYR A 143 -2.88 -1.00 -13.76
C TYR A 143 -3.62 0.35 -13.66
N GLY A 144 -4.91 0.39 -13.97
CA GLY A 144 -5.69 1.64 -14.04
C GLY A 144 -5.71 2.40 -12.71
N ALA A 145 -5.89 1.70 -11.60
CA ALA A 145 -5.88 2.31 -10.27
C ALA A 145 -4.53 2.96 -9.93
N MET A 146 -3.42 2.32 -10.33
CA MET A 146 -2.07 2.86 -10.12
C MET A 146 -1.81 4.11 -10.96
N THR A 147 -2.31 4.14 -12.20
CA THR A 147 -2.21 5.32 -13.07
C THR A 147 -2.97 6.49 -12.47
N LEU A 148 -4.19 6.27 -11.99
CA LEU A 148 -4.98 7.28 -11.30
C LEU A 148 -4.27 7.83 -10.07
N TYR A 149 -3.71 6.94 -9.22
CA TYR A 149 -2.97 7.34 -8.04
C TYR A 149 -1.74 8.19 -8.39
N ARG A 150 -1.00 7.85 -9.45
CA ARG A 150 0.13 8.66 -9.95
C ARG A 150 -0.30 10.07 -10.36
N CYS A 151 -1.47 10.22 -10.99
CA CYS A 151 -2.01 11.54 -11.31
C CYS A 151 -2.35 12.33 -10.03
N GLN A 152 -2.88 11.67 -8.99
CA GLN A 152 -3.17 12.32 -7.71
C GLN A 152 -1.91 12.83 -6.99
N ILE A 153 -0.76 12.17 -7.16
CA ILE A 153 0.51 12.63 -6.57
C ILE A 153 0.85 14.06 -7.02
N LEU A 154 0.58 14.43 -8.28
CA LEU A 154 0.84 15.78 -8.78
C LEU A 154 0.01 16.84 -8.02
N ILE A 155 -1.25 16.52 -7.72
CA ILE A 155 -2.13 17.41 -6.94
C ILE A 155 -1.61 17.56 -5.51
N ILE A 156 -1.19 16.46 -4.89
CA ILE A 156 -0.62 16.44 -3.55
C ILE A 156 0.67 17.28 -3.50
N CYS A 157 1.59 17.07 -4.46
CA CYS A 157 2.83 17.83 -4.57
C CYS A 157 2.59 19.32 -4.74
N SER A 158 1.61 19.71 -5.55
CA SER A 158 1.20 21.12 -5.71
C SER A 158 0.76 21.73 -4.38
N GLY A 159 -0.05 21.00 -3.58
CA GLY A 159 -0.47 21.44 -2.26
C GLY A 159 0.68 21.62 -1.26
N TYR A 160 1.63 20.67 -1.25
CA TYR A 160 2.83 20.81 -0.40
C TYR A 160 3.72 21.97 -0.82
N LEU A 161 3.93 22.17 -2.12
CA LEU A 161 4.72 23.28 -2.64
C LEU A 161 4.09 24.64 -2.28
N ALA A 162 2.78 24.77 -2.42
CA ALA A 162 2.06 25.98 -2.02
C ALA A 162 2.23 26.31 -0.54
N ARG A 163 2.13 25.29 0.34
CA ARG A 163 2.37 25.44 1.78
C ARG A 163 3.80 25.83 2.09
N ALA A 164 4.77 25.14 1.51
CA ALA A 164 6.20 25.41 1.71
C ALA A 164 6.56 26.82 1.27
N SER A 165 6.10 27.26 0.10
CA SER A 165 6.32 28.63 -0.41
C SER A 165 5.68 29.67 0.49
N THR A 166 4.45 29.44 0.95
CA THR A 166 3.76 30.36 1.86
C THR A 166 4.51 30.52 3.18
N ILE A 167 4.96 29.40 3.77
CA ILE A 167 5.73 29.42 5.03
C ILE A 167 7.06 30.15 4.82
N ALA A 168 7.80 29.82 3.75
CA ALA A 168 9.09 30.41 3.47
C ALA A 168 8.98 31.93 3.29
N VAL A 169 8.04 32.41 2.48
CA VAL A 169 7.83 33.83 2.24
C VAL A 169 7.41 34.55 3.52
N ARG A 170 6.44 34.04 4.25
CA ARG A 170 5.97 34.67 5.50
C ARG A 170 7.07 34.69 6.57
N TYR A 171 7.81 33.60 6.70
CA TYR A 171 8.90 33.52 7.66
C TYR A 171 10.04 34.49 7.31
N SER A 172 10.44 34.59 6.03
CA SER A 172 11.49 35.49 5.59
C SER A 172 11.14 36.98 5.81
N ALA A 173 9.85 37.33 5.79
CA ALA A 173 9.39 38.69 6.03
C ALA A 173 9.56 39.15 7.50
N ILE A 174 9.56 38.22 8.46
CA ILE A 174 9.65 38.53 9.89
C ILE A 174 10.99 38.11 10.52
N ARG A 175 11.67 37.11 9.92
CA ARG A 175 12.94 36.62 10.44
C ARG A 175 14.03 37.63 10.30
N ARG A 176 14.63 38.03 11.43
CA ARG A 176 15.82 38.88 11.44
C ARG A 176 17.07 38.02 11.45
N GLN A 177 18.00 38.27 10.57
CA GLN A 177 19.30 37.62 10.54
C GLN A 177 20.31 38.34 11.44
N THR A 178 21.53 37.87 11.44
CA THR A 178 22.65 38.48 12.17
C THR A 178 22.87 39.94 11.72
N GLU A 179 23.53 40.71 12.57
CA GLU A 179 23.83 42.11 12.28
C GLU A 179 24.80 42.22 11.13
N THR A 180 24.47 43.03 10.13
CA THR A 180 25.37 43.41 9.02
C THR A 180 26.27 44.60 9.40
N LYS A 181 25.81 45.40 10.35
CA LYS A 181 26.56 46.47 11.03
C LYS A 181 26.13 46.51 12.49
N PRO A 182 26.97 46.93 13.45
CA PRO A 182 26.58 47.04 14.85
C PRO A 182 25.26 47.78 15.02
N GLY A 183 24.29 47.15 15.67
CA GLY A 183 22.94 47.68 15.91
C GLY A 183 21.94 47.58 14.74
N CYS A 184 22.33 47.08 13.56
CA CYS A 184 21.47 46.96 12.38
C CYS A 184 21.24 45.52 11.99
N ARG A 185 20.07 44.94 12.41
CA ARG A 185 19.63 43.62 12.00
C ARG A 185 18.86 43.69 10.68
N THR A 186 19.24 42.87 9.70
CA THR A 186 18.62 42.81 8.38
C THR A 186 17.57 41.71 8.32
N TYR A 187 16.48 41.93 7.58
CA TYR A 187 15.51 40.86 7.29
C TYR A 187 16.09 39.90 6.24
N PHE A 188 15.71 38.65 6.34
CA PHE A 188 16.22 37.59 5.45
C PHE A 188 15.97 37.89 3.96
N HIS A 189 14.80 38.48 3.62
CA HIS A 189 14.43 38.82 2.24
C HIS A 189 15.28 39.93 1.61
N THR A 190 16.03 40.68 2.40
CA THR A 190 16.94 41.73 1.86
C THR A 190 18.34 41.19 1.58
N LEU A 191 18.60 39.91 1.87
CA LEU A 191 19.90 39.26 1.62
C LEU A 191 19.86 38.35 0.36
N LEU A 192 18.69 38.15 -0.23
CA LEU A 192 18.45 37.43 -1.49
C LEU A 192 18.26 38.41 -2.63
#